data_1227fb64af78ff4f66978ac5359125d2
#
_entry.id   1227fb64af78ff4f66978ac5359125d2
#
_cell.length_a   1.000
_cell.length_b   1.000
_cell.length_c   1.000
_cell.angle_alpha   90.00
_cell.angle_beta   90.00
_cell.angle_gamma   90.00
#
_symmetry.space_group_name_H-M   'P 1'
#
loop_
_entity.id
_entity.type
_entity.pdbx_description
1 polymer ?
#
loop_
_entity_poly.entity_id
_entity_poly.type
_entity_poly.pdbx_seq_one_letter_code
_entity_poly.pdbx_strand_id
1 'polypeptide(L)'
;MAELPKPTAARLHKPSWRDTRLVVGVVLVLLSMAVGAKVIAAADDTVPMYAAAATLVAGQPVTQSDVKRVDVQLGANRGSYLAADQDIAPDTFALRDVRPGELLPKSALGKGADIHLKPVSVPVDSGGAGQLAAGSIVDVWVNAKDPSSAMEKYGNPVKTLEAAPVARTPDTGGGGLGAASGTTAVQIMVPEASVQALIAAIDQGAKITLVPVPGSPTKAGA
;
A
#
# COMPACT_ATOMS: atom_id res chain seq x y z
N MET A 1 -37.78 86.04 26.97
CA MET A 1 -37.70 84.97 25.92
C MET A 1 -36.24 84.57 25.87
N ALA A 2 -35.91 83.39 26.37
CA ALA A 2 -34.53 82.90 26.36
C ALA A 2 -34.28 82.13 25.00
N GLU A 3 -33.31 82.65 24.27
CA GLU A 3 -32.92 82.07 22.99
C GLU A 3 -32.07 80.77 23.19
N LEU A 4 -32.54 79.62 22.72
CA LEU A 4 -31.90 78.35 22.84
C LEU A 4 -30.62 78.30 21.88
N PRO A 5 -29.45 77.84 22.40
CA PRO A 5 -28.25 77.78 21.58
C PRO A 5 -28.39 76.74 20.44
N LYS A 6 -28.07 77.17 19.24
CA LYS A 6 -28.09 76.33 18.01
C LYS A 6 -27.02 75.23 18.15
N PRO A 7 -27.36 73.96 17.87
CA PRO A 7 -26.37 72.88 17.89
C PRO A 7 -25.38 73.09 16.71
N THR A 8 -24.11 73.31 17.00
CA THR A 8 -23.03 73.31 16.03
C THR A 8 -22.60 71.85 15.74
N ALA A 9 -22.93 71.35 14.53
CA ALA A 9 -22.43 70.06 14.10
C ALA A 9 -20.90 70.15 13.90
N ALA A 10 -20.16 69.33 14.65
CA ALA A 10 -18.71 69.21 14.45
C ALA A 10 -18.45 68.67 13.03
N ARG A 11 -17.79 69.50 12.22
CA ARG A 11 -17.37 69.06 10.85
C ARG A 11 -16.39 67.90 11.01
N LEU A 12 -16.70 66.77 10.42
CA LEU A 12 -15.81 65.62 10.26
C LEU A 12 -14.54 66.10 9.53
N HIS A 13 -13.41 66.06 10.22
CA HIS A 13 -12.10 66.34 9.59
C HIS A 13 -11.86 65.31 8.48
N LYS A 14 -11.56 65.79 7.29
CA LYS A 14 -11.14 64.94 6.17
C LYS A 14 -9.91 64.17 6.61
N PRO A 15 -9.93 62.79 6.51
CA PRO A 15 -8.76 62.03 6.88
C PRO A 15 -7.56 62.46 6.04
N SER A 16 -6.51 62.94 6.71
CA SER A 16 -5.23 63.21 6.04
C SER A 16 -4.46 61.92 5.86
N TRP A 17 -3.84 61.72 4.71
CA TRP A 17 -2.95 60.58 4.43
C TRP A 17 -1.78 60.47 5.42
N ARG A 18 -1.56 61.50 6.23
CA ARG A 18 -0.57 61.57 7.32
C ARG A 18 -1.16 61.25 8.70
N ASP A 19 -2.40 60.86 8.77
CA ASP A 19 -3.00 60.45 10.05
C ASP A 19 -2.35 59.18 10.55
N THR A 20 -1.67 59.29 11.70
CA THR A 20 -0.97 58.13 12.34
C THR A 20 -1.88 56.92 12.51
N ARG A 21 -3.17 57.15 12.77
CA ARG A 21 -4.15 56.06 12.91
C ARG A 21 -4.37 55.32 11.58
N LEU A 22 -4.43 56.05 10.46
CA LEU A 22 -4.57 55.47 9.14
C LEU A 22 -3.32 54.68 8.78
N VAL A 23 -2.13 55.25 9.01
CA VAL A 23 -0.85 54.55 8.75
C VAL A 23 -0.72 53.28 9.56
N VAL A 24 -1.01 53.34 10.86
CA VAL A 24 -1.03 52.15 11.76
C VAL A 24 -2.03 51.10 11.25
N GLY A 25 -3.23 51.53 10.86
CA GLY A 25 -4.23 50.60 10.30
C GLY A 25 -3.79 49.89 9.05
N VAL A 26 -3.19 50.64 8.09
CA VAL A 26 -2.65 50.08 6.84
C VAL A 26 -1.48 49.14 7.14
N VAL A 27 -0.57 49.47 8.05
CA VAL A 27 0.56 48.62 8.44
C VAL A 27 0.04 47.31 9.06
N LEU A 28 -0.97 47.34 9.92
CA LEU A 28 -1.58 46.15 10.52
C LEU A 28 -2.23 45.27 9.48
N VAL A 29 -2.93 45.86 8.47
CA VAL A 29 -3.52 45.08 7.38
C VAL A 29 -2.44 44.41 6.55
N LEU A 30 -1.39 45.14 6.15
CA LEU A 30 -0.27 44.59 5.38
C LEU A 30 0.45 43.49 6.16
N LEU A 31 0.68 43.68 7.45
CA LEU A 31 1.29 42.66 8.32
C LEU A 31 0.42 41.41 8.41
N SER A 32 -0.89 41.57 8.59
CA SER A 32 -1.84 40.45 8.60
C SER A 32 -1.86 39.70 7.27
N MET A 33 -1.85 40.42 6.14
CA MET A 33 -1.74 39.79 4.80
C MET A 33 -0.43 39.02 4.62
N ALA A 34 0.70 39.59 5.05
CA ALA A 34 2.02 38.95 4.94
C ALA A 34 2.09 37.67 5.82
N VAL A 35 1.57 37.72 7.05
CA VAL A 35 1.49 36.55 7.93
C VAL A 35 0.56 35.50 7.33
N GLY A 36 -0.62 35.90 6.86
CA GLY A 36 -1.58 34.98 6.21
C GLY A 36 -0.99 34.31 4.98
N ALA A 37 -0.34 35.06 4.10
CA ALA A 37 0.34 34.52 2.91
C ALA A 37 1.46 33.52 3.28
N LYS A 38 2.23 33.83 4.34
CA LYS A 38 3.29 32.93 4.82
C LYS A 38 2.75 31.62 5.40
N VAL A 39 1.60 31.69 6.12
CA VAL A 39 0.93 30.48 6.65
C VAL A 39 0.39 29.64 5.51
N ILE A 40 -0.23 30.24 4.50
CA ILE A 40 -0.72 29.50 3.32
C ILE A 40 0.45 28.87 2.55
N ALA A 41 1.51 29.61 2.27
CA ALA A 41 2.70 29.08 1.58
C ALA A 41 3.37 27.94 2.36
N ALA A 42 3.34 27.96 3.70
CA ALA A 42 3.84 26.86 4.52
C ALA A 42 2.90 25.64 4.54
N ALA A 43 1.60 25.85 4.28
CA ALA A 43 0.64 24.76 4.14
C ALA A 43 0.75 24.04 2.78
N ASP A 44 1.29 24.69 1.76
CA ASP A 44 1.48 24.16 0.40
C ASP A 44 2.85 23.46 0.21
N ASP A 45 3.64 23.25 1.29
CA ASP A 45 4.94 22.54 1.21
C ASP A 45 4.73 21.01 1.06
N THR A 46 4.11 20.66 -0.06
CA THR A 46 3.92 19.25 -0.46
C THR A 46 5.09 18.78 -1.30
N VAL A 47 5.46 17.52 -1.12
CA VAL A 47 6.52 16.86 -1.89
C VAL A 47 5.93 15.64 -2.60
N PRO A 48 6.34 15.39 -3.85
CA PRO A 48 5.90 14.22 -4.59
C PRO A 48 6.55 12.96 -4.04
N MET A 49 5.73 12.01 -3.61
CA MET A 49 6.16 10.71 -3.10
C MET A 49 5.47 9.58 -3.86
N TYR A 50 6.08 8.39 -3.83
CA TYR A 50 5.43 7.20 -4.34
C TYR A 50 4.54 6.57 -3.27
N ALA A 51 3.32 6.20 -3.68
CA ALA A 51 2.41 5.34 -2.95
C ALA A 51 2.13 4.08 -3.77
N ALA A 52 1.88 2.96 -3.12
CA ALA A 52 1.50 1.73 -3.79
C ALA A 52 0.18 1.90 -4.56
N ALA A 53 0.16 1.53 -5.83
CA ALA A 53 -1.05 1.54 -6.67
C ALA A 53 -1.93 0.32 -6.37
N ALA A 54 -1.30 -0.83 -6.11
CA ALA A 54 -1.89 -2.08 -5.70
C ALA A 54 -1.14 -2.65 -4.48
N THR A 55 -1.59 -3.78 -3.94
CA THR A 55 -0.86 -4.48 -2.88
C THR A 55 0.49 -4.95 -3.41
N LEU A 56 1.58 -4.52 -2.79
CA LEU A 56 2.91 -5.07 -2.99
C LEU A 56 3.14 -6.16 -1.95
N VAL A 57 3.60 -7.31 -2.40
CA VAL A 57 3.88 -8.47 -1.54
C VAL A 57 5.38 -8.61 -1.32
N ALA A 58 5.78 -9.01 -0.12
CA ALA A 58 7.20 -9.27 0.19
C ALA A 58 7.83 -10.20 -0.85
N GLY A 59 9.00 -9.80 -1.39
CA GLY A 59 9.68 -10.53 -2.46
C GLY A 59 9.22 -10.22 -3.88
N GLN A 60 8.20 -9.37 -4.06
CA GLN A 60 7.76 -8.93 -5.38
C GLN A 60 8.68 -7.82 -5.93
N PRO A 61 9.07 -7.87 -7.23
CA PRO A 61 9.74 -6.74 -7.86
C PRO A 61 8.79 -5.53 -7.92
N VAL A 62 9.32 -4.35 -7.61
CA VAL A 62 8.58 -3.09 -7.65
C VAL A 62 8.91 -2.36 -8.92
N THR A 63 7.90 -2.14 -9.75
CA THR A 63 8.02 -1.42 -11.03
C THR A 63 7.25 -0.12 -11.00
N GLN A 64 7.45 0.72 -12.02
CA GLN A 64 6.75 1.99 -12.15
C GLN A 64 5.22 1.84 -12.25
N SER A 65 4.72 0.69 -12.75
CA SER A 65 3.28 0.39 -12.81
C SER A 65 2.65 0.05 -11.46
N ASP A 66 3.47 -0.35 -10.49
CA ASP A 66 3.01 -0.77 -9.16
C ASP A 66 2.86 0.42 -8.21
N VAL A 67 3.28 1.60 -8.63
CA VAL A 67 3.28 2.81 -7.81
C VAL A 67 2.51 3.94 -8.48
N LYS A 68 2.04 4.87 -7.67
CA LYS A 68 1.44 6.13 -8.11
C LYS A 68 2.09 7.30 -7.40
N ARG A 69 2.24 8.41 -8.12
CA ARG A 69 2.68 9.68 -7.55
C ARG A 69 1.56 10.30 -6.72
N VAL A 70 1.89 10.76 -5.53
CA VAL A 70 1.00 11.51 -4.64
C VAL A 70 1.77 12.68 -4.03
N ASP A 71 1.14 13.84 -3.93
CA ASP A 71 1.73 15.00 -3.29
C ASP A 71 1.31 15.02 -1.83
N VAL A 72 2.28 14.95 -0.91
CA VAL A 72 2.05 14.81 0.54
C VAL A 72 2.93 15.75 1.34
N GLN A 73 2.43 16.20 2.47
CA GLN A 73 3.18 17.00 3.41
C GLN A 73 3.79 16.11 4.48
N LEU A 74 5.10 15.89 4.43
CA LEU A 74 5.82 14.99 5.34
C LEU A 74 6.78 15.71 6.29
N GLY A 75 7.02 16.99 6.08
CA GLY A 75 7.96 17.78 6.87
C GLY A 75 9.35 17.12 6.94
N ALA A 76 9.86 16.91 8.15
CA ALA A 76 11.17 16.30 8.37
C ALA A 76 11.24 14.81 7.98
N ASN A 77 10.10 14.10 7.88
CA ASN A 77 10.06 12.66 7.62
C ASN A 77 10.16 12.29 6.12
N ARG A 78 10.22 13.27 5.22
CA ARG A 78 10.31 13.02 3.77
C ARG A 78 11.47 12.11 3.37
N GLY A 79 12.59 12.14 4.12
CA GLY A 79 13.76 11.31 3.85
C GLY A 79 13.55 9.81 4.02
N SER A 80 12.52 9.39 4.77
CA SER A 80 12.19 7.99 5.05
C SER A 80 11.39 7.32 3.94
N TYR A 81 10.83 8.10 3.00
CA TYR A 81 9.99 7.60 1.91
C TYR A 81 10.66 7.74 0.55
N LEU A 82 10.19 6.97 -0.43
CA LEU A 82 10.67 7.02 -1.80
C LEU A 82 10.06 8.24 -2.50
N ALA A 83 10.92 9.16 -2.93
CA ALA A 83 10.51 10.35 -3.65
C ALA A 83 10.12 10.00 -5.10
N ALA A 84 9.07 10.64 -5.63
CA ALA A 84 8.56 10.38 -6.97
C ALA A 84 9.22 11.24 -8.06
N ASP A 85 10.34 11.89 -7.73
CA ASP A 85 11.25 12.57 -8.65
C ASP A 85 12.37 11.67 -9.15
N GLN A 86 12.48 10.44 -8.61
CA GLN A 86 13.48 9.45 -8.98
C GLN A 86 12.83 8.22 -9.60
N ASP A 87 13.46 7.64 -10.60
CA ASP A 87 13.04 6.37 -11.17
C ASP A 87 13.30 5.22 -10.19
N ILE A 88 12.41 4.23 -10.20
CA ILE A 88 12.61 2.99 -9.42
C ILE A 88 13.69 2.16 -10.11
N ALA A 89 14.75 1.84 -9.35
CA ALA A 89 15.82 1.02 -9.88
C ALA A 89 15.31 -0.38 -10.30
N PRO A 90 15.82 -0.96 -11.41
CA PRO A 90 15.31 -2.23 -11.93
C PRO A 90 15.40 -3.43 -10.96
N ASP A 91 16.33 -3.38 -10.00
CA ASP A 91 16.54 -4.44 -9.00
C ASP A 91 15.93 -4.04 -7.64
N THR A 92 14.80 -3.36 -7.66
CA THR A 92 14.08 -2.96 -6.45
C THR A 92 12.94 -3.93 -6.16
N PHE A 93 12.90 -4.42 -4.93
CA PHE A 93 11.91 -5.39 -4.46
C PHE A 93 11.27 -4.93 -3.16
N ALA A 94 10.04 -5.35 -2.92
CA ALA A 94 9.38 -5.17 -1.65
C ALA A 94 9.94 -6.17 -0.61
N LEU A 95 10.43 -5.66 0.53
CA LEU A 95 10.91 -6.50 1.64
C LEU A 95 9.77 -6.90 2.59
N ARG A 96 8.67 -6.18 2.55
CA ARG A 96 7.44 -6.44 3.30
C ARG A 96 6.22 -6.05 2.47
N ASP A 97 5.06 -6.48 2.94
CA ASP A 97 3.81 -6.08 2.32
C ASP A 97 3.56 -4.58 2.47
N VAL A 98 3.11 -3.95 1.36
CA VAL A 98 2.69 -2.54 1.32
C VAL A 98 1.28 -2.48 0.75
N ARG A 99 0.37 -1.84 1.47
CA ARG A 99 -1.04 -1.78 1.09
C ARG A 99 -1.30 -0.72 0.01
N PRO A 100 -2.36 -0.88 -0.80
CA PRO A 100 -2.75 0.14 -1.77
C PRO A 100 -2.96 1.50 -1.10
N GLY A 101 -2.34 2.55 -1.66
CA GLY A 101 -2.40 3.91 -1.12
C GLY A 101 -1.40 4.19 0.01
N GLU A 102 -0.70 3.21 0.56
CA GLU A 102 0.39 3.41 1.52
C GLU A 102 1.59 4.04 0.80
N LEU A 103 2.20 5.07 1.42
CA LEU A 103 3.46 5.63 0.94
C LEU A 103 4.56 4.57 1.01
N LEU A 104 5.46 4.53 0.03
CA LEU A 104 6.56 3.57 0.00
C LEU A 104 7.71 4.01 0.93
N PRO A 105 7.87 3.37 2.11
CA PRO A 105 9.04 3.65 2.93
C PRO A 105 10.28 3.02 2.30
N LYS A 106 11.40 3.71 2.34
CA LYS A 106 12.69 3.15 1.87
C LYS A 106 13.06 1.85 2.60
N SER A 107 12.67 1.72 3.86
CA SER A 107 12.89 0.49 4.66
C SER A 107 12.05 -0.71 4.22
N ALA A 108 11.00 -0.49 3.42
CA ALA A 108 10.22 -1.57 2.82
C ALA A 108 10.74 -2.01 1.45
N LEU A 109 11.83 -1.40 0.98
CA LEU A 109 12.44 -1.68 -0.32
C LEU A 109 13.87 -2.20 -0.12
N GLY A 110 14.28 -3.14 -0.95
CA GLY A 110 15.61 -3.72 -0.96
C GLY A 110 15.99 -4.21 -2.35
N LYS A 111 17.16 -4.83 -2.43
CA LYS A 111 17.64 -5.46 -3.68
C LYS A 111 17.27 -6.93 -3.71
N GLY A 112 17.29 -7.54 -4.90
CA GLY A 112 17.00 -8.96 -5.08
C GLY A 112 17.88 -9.89 -4.21
N ALA A 113 19.12 -9.48 -3.91
CA ALA A 113 20.03 -10.22 -3.02
C ALA A 113 19.55 -10.27 -1.54
N ASP A 114 18.70 -9.33 -1.12
CA ASP A 114 18.17 -9.26 0.24
C ASP A 114 16.93 -10.14 0.42
N ILE A 115 16.47 -10.77 -0.67
CA ILE A 115 15.21 -11.54 -0.69
C ILE A 115 15.54 -13.04 -0.64
N HIS A 116 15.15 -13.67 0.45
CA HIS A 116 15.24 -15.12 0.65
C HIS A 116 13.92 -15.84 0.35
N LEU A 117 13.03 -15.19 -0.41
CA LEU A 117 11.73 -15.73 -0.81
C LEU A 117 11.71 -15.99 -2.33
N LYS A 118 11.13 -17.10 -2.74
CA LYS A 118 10.95 -17.48 -4.15
C LYS A 118 9.46 -17.68 -4.45
N PRO A 119 8.95 -17.17 -5.57
CA PRO A 119 7.58 -17.42 -5.97
C PRO A 119 7.43 -18.87 -6.46
N VAL A 120 6.52 -19.61 -5.84
CA VAL A 120 6.18 -20.99 -6.24
C VAL A 120 4.69 -21.05 -6.54
N SER A 121 4.36 -21.65 -7.72
CA SER A 121 2.97 -21.89 -8.10
C SER A 121 2.50 -23.22 -7.51
N VAL A 122 1.45 -23.16 -6.69
CA VAL A 122 0.92 -24.30 -5.95
C VAL A 122 -0.45 -24.63 -6.50
N PRO A 123 -0.70 -25.88 -6.93
CA PRO A 123 -2.02 -26.35 -7.34
C PRO A 123 -2.90 -26.51 -6.09
N VAL A 124 -4.04 -25.83 -6.07
CA VAL A 124 -5.00 -25.87 -4.95
C VAL A 124 -6.42 -26.03 -5.49
N ASP A 125 -7.32 -26.44 -4.62
CA ASP A 125 -8.74 -26.52 -4.94
C ASP A 125 -9.28 -25.12 -5.30
N SER A 126 -10.03 -25.02 -6.40
CA SER A 126 -10.54 -23.75 -6.92
C SER A 126 -11.49 -23.04 -5.94
N GLY A 127 -12.23 -23.79 -5.12
CA GLY A 127 -13.08 -23.21 -4.08
C GLY A 127 -12.28 -22.51 -2.98
N GLY A 128 -11.17 -23.11 -2.54
CA GLY A 128 -10.26 -22.50 -1.57
C GLY A 128 -9.50 -21.31 -2.13
N ALA A 129 -9.05 -21.41 -3.39
CA ALA A 129 -8.34 -20.33 -4.07
C ALA A 129 -9.20 -19.07 -4.29
N GLY A 130 -10.52 -19.25 -4.49
CA GLY A 130 -11.45 -18.15 -4.77
C GLY A 130 -11.55 -17.10 -3.66
N GLN A 131 -11.25 -17.48 -2.43
CA GLN A 131 -11.28 -16.57 -1.27
C GLN A 131 -9.98 -15.81 -1.06
N LEU A 132 -8.89 -16.22 -1.71
CA LEU A 132 -7.58 -15.60 -1.55
C LEU A 132 -7.43 -14.36 -2.44
N ALA A 133 -6.72 -13.37 -1.94
CA ALA A 133 -6.30 -12.18 -2.67
C ALA A 133 -4.76 -12.08 -2.69
N ALA A 134 -4.21 -11.28 -3.60
CA ALA A 134 -2.80 -10.90 -3.49
C ALA A 134 -2.56 -10.18 -2.16
N GLY A 135 -1.51 -10.54 -1.43
CA GLY A 135 -1.26 -10.09 -0.07
C GLY A 135 -1.97 -10.88 1.04
N SER A 136 -2.75 -11.93 0.71
CA SER A 136 -3.22 -12.87 1.73
C SER A 136 -2.04 -13.60 2.35
N ILE A 137 -2.11 -13.85 3.65
CA ILE A 137 -1.13 -14.69 4.37
C ILE A 137 -1.78 -16.03 4.64
N VAL A 138 -1.08 -17.11 4.29
CA VAL A 138 -1.63 -18.48 4.39
C VAL A 138 -0.63 -19.43 5.04
N ASP A 139 -1.16 -20.39 5.79
CA ASP A 139 -0.42 -21.59 6.19
C ASP A 139 -0.58 -22.64 5.09
N VAL A 140 0.52 -23.30 4.72
CA VAL A 140 0.55 -24.34 3.69
C VAL A 140 0.53 -25.71 4.34
N TRP A 141 -0.53 -26.47 4.11
CA TRP A 141 -0.71 -27.83 4.59
C TRP A 141 -0.57 -28.81 3.43
N VAL A 142 0.25 -29.83 3.62
CA VAL A 142 0.55 -30.86 2.62
C VAL A 142 0.08 -32.22 3.11
N ASN A 143 -0.75 -32.87 2.32
CA ASN A 143 -1.14 -34.28 2.51
C ASN A 143 -0.37 -35.11 1.48
N ALA A 144 0.61 -35.87 1.92
CA ALA A 144 1.36 -36.77 1.06
C ALA A 144 0.45 -37.85 0.45
N LYS A 145 0.61 -38.13 -0.83
CA LYS A 145 -0.07 -39.25 -1.50
C LYS A 145 0.53 -40.58 -1.02
N ASP A 146 -0.32 -41.56 -0.70
CA ASP A 146 0.12 -42.90 -0.33
C ASP A 146 0.54 -43.68 -1.60
N PRO A 147 1.84 -43.95 -1.79
CA PRO A 147 2.31 -44.63 -2.98
C PRO A 147 1.91 -46.11 -3.06
N SER A 148 1.49 -46.70 -1.95
CA SER A 148 1.10 -48.11 -1.88
C SER A 148 -0.38 -48.32 -2.20
N SER A 149 -1.18 -47.27 -2.32
CA SER A 149 -2.62 -47.39 -2.56
C SER A 149 -2.94 -47.28 -4.05
N ALA A 150 -3.65 -48.26 -4.59
CA ALA A 150 -4.18 -48.17 -5.96
C ALA A 150 -5.31 -47.12 -6.10
N MET A 151 -5.92 -46.71 -4.99
CA MET A 151 -6.91 -45.62 -4.92
C MET A 151 -6.22 -44.35 -4.43
N GLU A 152 -6.75 -43.19 -4.80
CA GLU A 152 -6.22 -41.90 -4.31
C GLU A 152 -6.45 -41.80 -2.79
N LYS A 153 -5.44 -42.21 -2.02
CA LYS A 153 -5.39 -42.08 -0.57
C LYS A 153 -4.29 -41.13 -0.17
N TYR A 154 -4.64 -40.21 0.75
CA TYR A 154 -3.72 -39.20 1.27
C TYR A 154 -3.47 -39.42 2.77
N GLY A 155 -2.25 -39.15 3.18
CA GLY A 155 -1.87 -39.18 4.60
C GLY A 155 -2.46 -37.99 5.37
N ASN A 156 -2.13 -37.93 6.65
CA ASN A 156 -2.54 -36.81 7.50
C ASN A 156 -1.91 -35.50 7.00
N PRO A 157 -2.61 -34.36 7.07
CA PRO A 157 -2.07 -33.07 6.71
C PRO A 157 -0.93 -32.67 7.65
N VAL A 158 0.16 -32.22 7.07
CA VAL A 158 1.31 -31.65 7.80
C VAL A 158 1.48 -30.18 7.40
N LYS A 159 1.57 -29.28 8.40
CA LYS A 159 1.86 -27.88 8.14
C LYS A 159 3.32 -27.76 7.71
N THR A 160 3.55 -27.45 6.43
CA THR A 160 4.88 -27.37 5.83
C THR A 160 5.43 -25.96 5.85
N LEU A 161 4.57 -24.96 5.68
CA LEU A 161 4.94 -23.54 5.76
C LEU A 161 3.94 -22.80 6.63
N GLU A 162 4.44 -21.83 7.35
CA GLU A 162 3.67 -20.91 8.18
C GLU A 162 3.75 -19.51 7.61
N ALA A 163 2.61 -18.80 7.58
CA ALA A 163 2.49 -17.40 7.18
C ALA A 163 3.11 -17.07 5.82
N ALA A 164 2.91 -17.92 4.81
CA ALA A 164 3.40 -17.67 3.45
C ALA A 164 2.54 -16.59 2.76
N PRO A 165 3.14 -15.51 2.21
CA PRO A 165 2.40 -14.50 1.46
C PRO A 165 1.94 -15.01 0.11
N VAL A 166 0.69 -14.68 -0.28
CA VAL A 166 0.14 -14.96 -1.61
C VAL A 166 0.55 -13.83 -2.56
N ALA A 167 1.43 -14.14 -3.51
CA ALA A 167 1.91 -13.16 -4.49
C ALA A 167 0.87 -12.89 -5.58
N ARG A 168 0.21 -13.96 -6.06
CA ARG A 168 -0.78 -13.86 -7.14
C ARG A 168 -1.84 -14.94 -7.01
N THR A 169 -3.09 -14.53 -7.24
CA THR A 169 -4.22 -15.45 -7.38
C THR A 169 -4.64 -15.51 -8.84
N PRO A 170 -5.23 -16.63 -9.29
CA PRO A 170 -5.77 -16.70 -10.65
C PRO A 170 -6.88 -15.68 -10.84
N ASP A 171 -6.93 -15.09 -12.03
CA ASP A 171 -8.06 -14.24 -12.44
C ASP A 171 -9.29 -15.11 -12.64
N THR A 172 -10.33 -14.86 -11.88
CA THR A 172 -11.62 -15.56 -11.94
C THR A 172 -12.41 -15.27 -13.24
N GLY A 173 -11.86 -14.42 -14.15
CA GLY A 173 -12.54 -14.00 -15.38
C GLY A 173 -12.08 -14.66 -16.68
N GLY A 174 -11.02 -15.45 -16.65
CA GLY A 174 -10.52 -16.13 -17.84
C GLY A 174 -10.83 -17.62 -17.80
N GLY A 175 -11.73 -18.11 -18.63
CA GLY A 175 -11.99 -19.53 -18.88
C GLY A 175 -10.76 -20.25 -19.45
N GLY A 176 -9.69 -20.37 -18.66
CA GLY A 176 -8.54 -21.20 -19.02
C GLY A 176 -8.88 -22.67 -18.91
N LEU A 177 -8.24 -23.50 -19.77
CA LEU A 177 -8.42 -24.96 -19.86
C LEU A 177 -8.22 -25.73 -18.53
N GLY A 178 -7.85 -25.05 -17.41
CA GLY A 178 -7.74 -25.63 -16.06
C GLY A 178 -9.04 -25.66 -15.25
N ALA A 179 -10.10 -24.99 -15.69
CA ALA A 179 -11.39 -24.97 -14.99
C ALA A 179 -12.10 -26.35 -14.95
N ALA A 180 -11.72 -27.27 -15.85
CA ALA A 180 -12.29 -28.60 -15.92
C ALA A 180 -11.75 -29.57 -14.85
N SER A 181 -10.61 -29.28 -14.21
CA SER A 181 -9.96 -30.15 -13.22
C SER A 181 -10.27 -29.85 -11.78
N GLY A 182 -11.06 -28.80 -11.49
CA GLY A 182 -11.37 -28.38 -10.12
C GLY A 182 -10.17 -27.82 -9.34
N THR A 183 -8.98 -27.75 -9.95
CA THR A 183 -7.76 -27.19 -9.35
C THR A 183 -7.32 -25.94 -10.09
N THR A 184 -6.71 -25.02 -9.36
CA THR A 184 -6.14 -23.78 -9.90
C THR A 184 -4.80 -23.51 -9.24
N ALA A 185 -3.93 -22.74 -9.93
CA ALA A 185 -2.61 -22.39 -9.42
C ALA A 185 -2.66 -21.06 -8.67
N VAL A 186 -2.19 -21.08 -7.42
CA VAL A 186 -1.94 -19.89 -6.60
C VAL A 186 -0.45 -19.72 -6.43
N GLN A 187 0.07 -18.53 -6.69
CA GLN A 187 1.47 -18.23 -6.49
C GLN A 187 1.70 -17.72 -5.07
N ILE A 188 2.54 -18.42 -4.31
CA ILE A 188 2.93 -18.04 -2.95
C ILE A 188 4.43 -17.76 -2.88
N MET A 189 4.83 -16.92 -1.92
CA MET A 189 6.23 -16.64 -1.64
C MET A 189 6.74 -17.64 -0.60
N VAL A 190 7.77 -18.41 -0.96
CA VAL A 190 8.30 -19.54 -0.18
C VAL A 190 9.75 -19.25 0.19
N PRO A 191 10.16 -19.42 1.45
CA PRO A 191 11.57 -19.37 1.84
C PRO A 191 12.40 -20.33 1.00
N GLU A 192 13.55 -19.87 0.52
CA GLU A 192 14.43 -20.63 -0.39
C GLU A 192 14.75 -22.03 0.14
N ALA A 193 14.96 -22.16 1.46
CA ALA A 193 15.21 -23.44 2.13
C ALA A 193 14.05 -24.45 1.99
N SER A 194 12.83 -23.99 1.80
CA SER A 194 11.62 -24.83 1.74
C SER A 194 11.15 -25.10 0.30
N VAL A 195 11.72 -24.41 -0.68
CA VAL A 195 11.30 -24.53 -2.10
C VAL A 195 11.43 -25.97 -2.60
N GLN A 196 12.58 -26.60 -2.36
CA GLN A 196 12.84 -27.96 -2.82
C GLN A 196 11.83 -28.96 -2.27
N ALA A 197 11.54 -28.87 -0.96
CA ALA A 197 10.59 -29.77 -0.30
C ALA A 197 9.14 -29.59 -0.84
N LEU A 198 8.75 -28.33 -1.09
CA LEU A 198 7.44 -28.02 -1.63
C LEU A 198 7.28 -28.52 -3.08
N ILE A 199 8.29 -28.29 -3.94
CA ILE A 199 8.28 -28.80 -5.32
C ILE A 199 8.21 -30.34 -5.33
N ALA A 200 9.01 -30.99 -4.50
CA ALA A 200 8.98 -32.46 -4.41
C ALA A 200 7.59 -32.98 -4.00
N ALA A 201 6.90 -32.30 -3.07
CA ALA A 201 5.55 -32.66 -2.68
C ALA A 201 4.54 -32.47 -3.84
N ILE A 202 4.67 -31.41 -4.62
CA ILE A 202 3.84 -31.16 -5.81
C ILE A 202 4.05 -32.27 -6.84
N ASP A 203 5.31 -32.60 -7.16
CA ASP A 203 5.67 -33.60 -8.17
C ASP A 203 5.21 -35.02 -7.78
N GLN A 204 5.17 -35.30 -6.46
CA GLN A 204 4.63 -36.55 -5.92
C GLN A 204 3.09 -36.59 -5.90
N GLY A 205 2.42 -35.54 -6.37
CA GLY A 205 0.96 -35.46 -6.41
C GLY A 205 0.33 -35.30 -5.04
N ALA A 206 1.04 -34.68 -4.09
CA ALA A 206 0.47 -34.37 -2.78
C ALA A 206 -0.70 -33.39 -2.91
N LYS A 207 -1.72 -33.53 -2.04
CA LYS A 207 -2.80 -32.56 -1.95
C LYS A 207 -2.34 -31.40 -1.08
N ILE A 208 -2.41 -30.18 -1.64
CA ILE A 208 -2.00 -28.97 -0.94
C ILE A 208 -3.22 -28.14 -0.60
N THR A 209 -3.29 -27.68 0.65
CA THR A 209 -4.36 -26.83 1.17
C THR A 209 -3.75 -25.55 1.72
N LEU A 210 -4.25 -24.41 1.26
CA LEU A 210 -3.88 -23.09 1.77
C LEU A 210 -4.92 -22.63 2.78
N VAL A 211 -4.50 -22.40 4.01
CA VAL A 211 -5.38 -21.98 5.11
C VAL A 211 -5.06 -20.53 5.45
N PRO A 212 -5.99 -19.56 5.22
CA PRO A 212 -5.74 -18.17 5.58
C PRO A 212 -5.47 -17.97 7.07
N VAL A 213 -4.46 -17.19 7.39
CA VAL A 213 -4.16 -16.77 8.78
C VAL A 213 -5.18 -15.71 9.20
N PRO A 214 -5.63 -15.69 10.47
CA PRO A 214 -6.55 -14.66 10.98
C PRO A 214 -6.04 -13.24 10.72
N GLY A 215 -6.91 -12.37 10.21
CA GLY A 215 -6.55 -11.00 9.83
C GLY A 215 -5.91 -10.84 8.45
N SER A 216 -5.72 -11.93 7.72
CA SER A 216 -5.28 -11.91 6.33
C SER A 216 -6.34 -11.26 5.42
N PRO A 217 -5.95 -10.39 4.46
CA PRO A 217 -6.90 -9.88 3.48
C PRO A 217 -7.46 -11.02 2.64
N THR A 218 -8.77 -11.09 2.52
CA THR A 218 -9.49 -12.05 1.68
C THR A 218 -10.31 -11.30 0.64
N LYS A 219 -10.63 -11.92 -0.49
CA LYS A 219 -11.63 -11.36 -1.40
C LYS A 219 -12.95 -11.32 -0.63
N ALA A 220 -13.56 -10.14 -0.51
CA ALA A 220 -14.93 -10.02 -0.05
C ALA A 220 -15.79 -10.88 -0.96
N GLY A 221 -16.60 -11.77 -0.39
CA GLY A 221 -17.44 -12.67 -1.18
C GLY A 221 -18.29 -11.90 -2.17
N ALA A 222 -18.28 -12.35 -3.41
CA ALA A 222 -19.21 -11.92 -4.44
C ALA A 222 -20.63 -12.41 -4.13
#